data_285f1a229b5c1e942ae1fa0d2c471ca7
#
_entry.id   285f1a229b5c1e942ae1fa0d2c471ca7
#
_cell.length_a   1.000
_cell.length_b   1.000
_cell.length_c   1.000
_cell.angle_alpha   90.00
_cell.angle_beta   90.00
_cell.angle_gamma   90.00
#
_symmetry.space_group_name_H-M   'P 1'
#
loop_
_entity.id
_entity.type
_entity.pdbx_description
1 polymer ?
#
loop_
_entity_poly.entity_id
_entity_poly.type
_entity_poly.pdbx_seq_one_letter_code
_entity_poly.pdbx_strand_id
1 'polypeptide(L)'
;MGYTSRATGKVRVRYEPDEEEQEVTDINARVDGCDWTSIVTHLDASGWATIPKLLTASEAAAIAGLYDDAGRFRSHIVMARHGFGRGEYKYFAYPLPDVVADLRTALYPRLVSVANRWNESMGIDVRYPDAHADFLKRCHESGQTRPTPLLLQYSEGDFNALHQDVYGEQVFPLQVAILLSEPQKDFTGGEFVLTEQRPRMQSRVEVVPFERGDGVVWAVRNRPAQGTRGIYRVNMRHGVSRLRSGHRHTLGVIFHDAT
;
A
#
# COMPACT_ATOMS: atom_id res chain seq x y z
N MET A 1 -28.54 -36.82 65.28
CA MET A 1 -27.30 -36.59 64.51
C MET A 1 -27.71 -36.26 63.10
N GLY A 2 -27.74 -34.96 62.79
CA GLY A 2 -28.20 -34.48 61.47
C GLY A 2 -27.03 -34.14 60.59
N TYR A 3 -27.02 -34.63 59.37
CA TYR A 3 -26.08 -34.25 58.31
C TYR A 3 -26.73 -33.20 57.43
N THR A 4 -26.17 -32.00 57.43
CA THR A 4 -26.54 -30.94 56.53
C THR A 4 -25.68 -31.01 55.27
N SER A 5 -26.35 -31.23 54.12
CA SER A 5 -25.75 -31.19 52.78
C SER A 5 -25.49 -29.75 52.38
N ARG A 6 -24.22 -29.42 52.03
CA ARG A 6 -23.83 -28.16 51.42
C ARG A 6 -24.05 -28.23 49.90
N ALA A 7 -24.90 -27.38 49.39
CA ALA A 7 -25.09 -27.15 47.98
C ALA A 7 -23.88 -26.37 47.41
N THR A 8 -23.15 -26.96 46.46
CA THR A 8 -22.12 -26.30 45.66
C THR A 8 -22.77 -25.54 44.52
N GLY A 9 -22.85 -24.20 44.67
CA GLY A 9 -23.28 -23.32 43.59
C GLY A 9 -22.23 -23.27 42.48
N LYS A 10 -22.58 -23.78 41.33
CA LYS A 10 -21.82 -23.56 40.10
C LYS A 10 -22.04 -22.16 39.61
N VAL A 11 -21.03 -21.31 39.74
CA VAL A 11 -20.99 -19.99 39.08
C VAL A 11 -20.87 -20.28 37.57
N ARG A 12 -21.93 -20.03 36.82
CA ARG A 12 -21.87 -19.94 35.36
C ARG A 12 -21.31 -18.59 35.01
N VAL A 13 -20.05 -18.53 34.60
CA VAL A 13 -19.48 -17.39 33.90
C VAL A 13 -20.17 -17.37 32.52
N ARG A 14 -21.05 -16.39 32.31
CA ARG A 14 -21.53 -16.06 30.98
C ARG A 14 -20.34 -15.43 30.25
N TYR A 15 -19.86 -16.10 29.25
CA TYR A 15 -19.03 -15.50 28.20
C TYR A 15 -19.98 -14.69 27.34
N GLU A 16 -19.95 -13.39 27.47
CA GLU A 16 -20.52 -12.49 26.49
C GLU A 16 -19.43 -12.31 25.43
N PRO A 17 -19.66 -12.71 24.18
CA PRO A 17 -18.72 -12.37 23.12
C PRO A 17 -18.79 -10.85 22.93
N ASP A 18 -17.65 -10.19 22.96
CA ASP A 18 -17.51 -8.81 22.48
C ASP A 18 -17.83 -8.80 20.97
N GLU A 19 -19.11 -8.65 20.67
CA GLU A 19 -19.61 -8.35 19.33
C GLU A 19 -19.35 -6.86 19.06
N GLU A 20 -18.12 -6.47 18.79
CA GLU A 20 -17.90 -5.44 17.78
C GLU A 20 -18.17 -6.10 16.42
N GLU A 21 -19.44 -6.25 16.04
CA GLU A 21 -19.82 -6.33 14.63
C GLU A 21 -19.31 -5.05 13.96
N GLN A 22 -18.07 -5.09 13.49
CA GLN A 22 -17.57 -4.08 12.57
C GLN A 22 -18.45 -4.16 11.34
N GLU A 23 -19.38 -3.20 11.25
CA GLU A 23 -20.16 -2.95 10.04
C GLU A 23 -19.19 -3.04 8.87
N VAL A 24 -19.43 -3.99 7.93
CA VAL A 24 -18.61 -4.18 6.73
C VAL A 24 -18.89 -2.96 5.84
N THR A 25 -18.23 -1.85 6.17
CA THR A 25 -18.31 -0.65 5.35
C THR A 25 -17.55 -0.95 4.05
N ASP A 26 -18.22 -0.71 2.92
CA ASP A 26 -17.66 -0.77 1.58
C ASP A 26 -16.32 0.00 1.50
N ILE A 27 -15.38 -0.50 0.71
CA ILE A 27 -14.07 0.13 0.45
C ILE A 27 -14.23 1.61 0.08
N ASN A 28 -15.23 1.95 -0.76
CA ASN A 28 -15.49 3.33 -1.15
C ASN A 28 -15.83 4.19 0.08
N ALA A 29 -16.71 3.70 0.96
CA ALA A 29 -17.10 4.41 2.17
C ALA A 29 -15.90 4.64 3.12
N ARG A 30 -15.00 3.65 3.26
CA ARG A 30 -13.78 3.80 4.06
C ARG A 30 -12.81 4.80 3.46
N VAL A 31 -12.59 4.75 2.16
CA VAL A 31 -11.75 5.72 1.44
C VAL A 31 -12.34 7.13 1.55
N ASP A 32 -13.66 7.26 1.39
CA ASP A 32 -14.36 8.55 1.51
C ASP A 32 -14.33 9.12 2.93
N GLY A 33 -14.35 8.27 3.95
CA GLY A 33 -14.28 8.63 5.35
C GLY A 33 -12.88 9.06 5.85
N CYS A 34 -11.82 8.90 5.04
CA CYS A 34 -10.48 9.32 5.43
C CYS A 34 -10.33 10.86 5.47
N ASP A 35 -9.49 11.35 6.38
CA ASP A 35 -9.10 12.78 6.39
C ASP A 35 -8.14 13.11 5.25
N TRP A 36 -8.69 13.25 4.05
CA TRP A 36 -7.92 13.59 2.85
C TRP A 36 -7.23 14.94 2.94
N THR A 37 -7.71 15.88 3.74
CA THR A 37 -7.05 17.17 3.96
C THR A 37 -5.69 16.97 4.65
N SER A 38 -5.67 16.19 5.71
CA SER A 38 -4.43 15.85 6.43
C SER A 38 -3.51 14.98 5.57
N ILE A 39 -4.03 13.98 4.89
CA ILE A 39 -3.28 13.09 4.00
C ILE A 39 -2.58 13.89 2.89
N VAL A 40 -3.30 14.76 2.19
CA VAL A 40 -2.75 15.58 1.10
C VAL A 40 -1.71 16.58 1.64
N THR A 41 -1.97 17.18 2.80
CA THR A 41 -1.01 18.10 3.44
C THR A 41 0.31 17.39 3.76
N HIS A 42 0.25 16.17 4.31
CA HIS A 42 1.44 15.39 4.61
C HIS A 42 2.16 14.92 3.33
N LEU A 43 1.40 14.48 2.34
CA LEU A 43 1.93 14.08 1.03
C LEU A 43 2.69 15.24 0.36
N ASP A 44 2.15 16.47 0.38
CA ASP A 44 2.81 17.67 -0.15
C ASP A 44 4.09 18.02 0.64
N ALA A 45 4.07 17.89 1.95
CA ALA A 45 5.20 18.22 2.82
C ALA A 45 6.34 17.21 2.72
N SER A 46 6.00 15.90 2.70
CA SER A 46 6.96 14.80 2.90
C SER A 46 7.09 13.85 1.70
N GLY A 47 6.15 13.92 0.74
CA GLY A 47 6.10 13.00 -0.41
C GLY A 47 5.50 11.65 -0.11
N TRP A 48 4.94 11.48 1.09
CA TRP A 48 4.21 10.29 1.52
C TRP A 48 3.19 10.63 2.61
N ALA A 49 2.20 9.77 2.78
CA ALA A 49 1.24 9.85 3.89
C ALA A 49 0.68 8.46 4.19
N THR A 50 0.28 8.21 5.44
CA THR A 50 -0.49 7.03 5.81
C THR A 50 -1.97 7.25 5.57
N ILE A 51 -2.66 6.20 5.16
CA ILE A 51 -4.11 6.12 5.00
C ILE A 51 -4.59 5.02 5.95
N PRO A 52 -5.10 5.36 7.13
CA PRO A 52 -5.39 4.37 8.16
C PRO A 52 -6.59 3.50 7.78
N LYS A 53 -6.54 2.24 8.19
CA LYS A 53 -7.67 1.29 8.20
C LYS A 53 -8.37 1.11 6.83
N LEU A 54 -7.59 1.06 5.73
CA LEU A 54 -8.14 0.74 4.42
C LEU A 54 -8.72 -0.67 4.35
N LEU A 55 -8.12 -1.62 5.09
CA LEU A 55 -8.58 -2.99 5.21
C LEU A 55 -8.82 -3.38 6.67
N THR A 56 -9.82 -4.18 6.90
CA THR A 56 -10.00 -4.89 8.17
C THR A 56 -8.94 -6.00 8.30
N ALA A 57 -8.73 -6.51 9.52
CA ALA A 57 -7.81 -7.62 9.75
C ALA A 57 -8.20 -8.88 8.97
N SER A 58 -9.50 -9.16 8.83
CA SER A 58 -10.02 -10.29 8.07
C SER A 58 -9.80 -10.14 6.56
N GLU A 59 -10.02 -8.96 6.00
CA GLU A 59 -9.73 -8.68 4.59
C GLU A 59 -8.23 -8.76 4.28
N ALA A 60 -7.39 -8.20 5.15
CA ALA A 60 -5.94 -8.30 5.02
C ALA A 60 -5.47 -9.75 5.01
N ALA A 61 -5.98 -10.59 5.92
CA ALA A 61 -5.67 -12.02 5.96
C ALA A 61 -6.19 -12.76 4.71
N ALA A 62 -7.41 -12.44 4.26
CA ALA A 62 -7.98 -13.04 3.04
C ALA A 62 -7.15 -12.71 1.79
N ILE A 63 -6.71 -11.45 1.64
CA ILE A 63 -5.85 -11.05 0.51
C ILE A 63 -4.48 -11.71 0.60
N ALA A 64 -3.85 -11.76 1.78
CA ALA A 64 -2.57 -12.45 1.96
C ALA A 64 -2.68 -13.94 1.58
N GLY A 65 -3.79 -14.60 1.93
CA GLY A 65 -4.07 -16.00 1.58
C GLY A 65 -4.20 -16.26 0.07
N LEU A 66 -4.44 -15.23 -0.75
CA LEU A 66 -4.45 -15.39 -2.20
C LEU A 66 -3.05 -15.69 -2.78
N TYR A 67 -1.98 -15.46 -2.01
CA TYR A 67 -0.62 -15.61 -2.51
C TYR A 67 -0.35 -17.03 -3.06
N ASP A 68 -0.97 -18.06 -2.48
CA ASP A 68 -0.76 -19.45 -2.89
C ASP A 68 -1.66 -19.89 -4.07
N ASP A 69 -2.64 -19.07 -4.46
CA ASP A 69 -3.50 -19.34 -5.63
C ASP A 69 -2.83 -18.86 -6.92
N ALA A 70 -2.03 -19.75 -7.54
CA ALA A 70 -1.28 -19.43 -8.76
C ALA A 70 -2.17 -18.95 -9.93
N GLY A 71 -3.46 -19.34 -9.97
CA GLY A 71 -4.41 -18.94 -11.02
C GLY A 71 -4.78 -17.46 -10.98
N ARG A 72 -4.52 -16.77 -9.90
CA ARG A 72 -4.79 -15.34 -9.74
C ARG A 72 -3.74 -14.43 -10.33
N PHE A 73 -2.57 -14.95 -10.68
CA PHE A 73 -1.40 -14.14 -11.02
C PHE A 73 -0.94 -14.38 -12.46
N ARG A 74 -0.59 -13.28 -13.14
CA ARG A 74 -0.01 -13.32 -14.47
C ARG A 74 1.51 -13.56 -14.50
N SER A 75 2.18 -13.28 -13.38
CA SER A 75 3.64 -13.44 -13.26
C SER A 75 4.08 -13.55 -11.80
N HIS A 76 5.21 -14.24 -11.60
CA HIS A 76 5.89 -14.41 -10.34
C HIS A 76 7.34 -13.99 -10.47
N ILE A 77 7.79 -13.09 -9.65
CA ILE A 77 9.13 -12.50 -9.67
C ILE A 77 9.87 -12.86 -8.38
N VAL A 78 11.01 -13.49 -8.52
CA VAL A 78 11.97 -13.74 -7.44
C VAL A 78 13.02 -12.62 -7.47
N MET A 79 12.99 -11.71 -6.51
CA MET A 79 13.77 -10.46 -6.52
C MET A 79 15.27 -10.69 -6.65
N ALA A 80 15.81 -11.76 -6.02
CA ALA A 80 17.23 -12.08 -6.06
C ALA A 80 17.77 -12.33 -7.49
N ARG A 81 16.92 -12.77 -8.42
CA ARG A 81 17.30 -13.00 -9.81
C ARG A 81 17.50 -11.72 -10.63
N HIS A 82 17.01 -10.60 -10.11
CA HIS A 82 17.01 -9.30 -10.80
C HIS A 82 17.82 -8.23 -10.08
N GLY A 83 18.44 -8.56 -8.94
CA GLY A 83 19.15 -7.57 -8.13
C GLY A 83 18.25 -6.59 -7.37
N PHE A 84 16.94 -6.90 -7.25
CA PHE A 84 15.97 -6.04 -6.57
C PHE A 84 15.99 -6.18 -5.05
N GLY A 85 16.73 -7.13 -4.52
CA GLY A 85 16.78 -7.51 -3.11
C GLY A 85 16.56 -9.00 -2.94
N ARG A 86 15.83 -9.40 -1.90
CA ARG A 86 15.40 -10.77 -1.62
C ARG A 86 13.93 -10.73 -1.25
N GLY A 87 13.22 -11.79 -1.54
CA GLY A 87 11.78 -11.90 -1.42
C GLY A 87 11.15 -12.12 -2.79
N GLU A 88 9.85 -12.14 -2.81
CA GLU A 88 9.08 -12.48 -4.01
C GLU A 88 7.86 -11.57 -4.14
N TYR A 89 7.39 -11.41 -5.36
CA TYR A 89 6.10 -10.79 -5.61
C TYR A 89 5.42 -11.38 -6.84
N LYS A 90 4.09 -11.28 -6.83
CA LYS A 90 3.25 -11.77 -7.92
C LYS A 90 2.31 -10.67 -8.38
N TYR A 91 2.32 -10.37 -9.68
CA TYR A 91 1.33 -9.46 -10.28
C TYR A 91 0.02 -10.20 -10.52
N PHE A 92 -1.08 -9.63 -10.10
CA PHE A 92 -2.41 -10.17 -10.39
C PHE A 92 -2.67 -10.27 -11.90
N ALA A 93 -3.50 -11.24 -12.29
CA ALA A 93 -4.12 -11.30 -13.61
C ALA A 93 -5.47 -10.55 -13.60
N TYR A 94 -5.98 -10.20 -14.77
CA TYR A 94 -7.38 -9.82 -14.91
C TYR A 94 -8.28 -11.07 -14.99
N PRO A 95 -9.50 -11.07 -14.39
CA PRO A 95 -10.04 -9.99 -13.56
C PRO A 95 -9.33 -9.90 -12.20
N LEU A 96 -9.13 -8.68 -11.69
CA LEU A 96 -8.61 -8.46 -10.35
C LEU A 96 -9.59 -9.01 -9.30
N PRO A 97 -9.11 -9.42 -8.11
CA PRO A 97 -9.99 -9.61 -6.95
C PRO A 97 -10.79 -8.32 -6.68
N ASP A 98 -12.08 -8.45 -6.33
CA ASP A 98 -12.99 -7.31 -6.19
C ASP A 98 -12.43 -6.22 -5.26
N VAL A 99 -11.94 -6.61 -4.08
CA VAL A 99 -11.35 -5.69 -3.11
C VAL A 99 -10.14 -4.91 -3.68
N VAL A 100 -9.34 -5.54 -4.55
CA VAL A 100 -8.18 -4.88 -5.19
C VAL A 100 -8.64 -3.91 -6.28
N ALA A 101 -9.67 -4.29 -7.04
CA ALA A 101 -10.28 -3.43 -8.05
C ALA A 101 -10.94 -2.21 -7.40
N ASP A 102 -11.69 -2.40 -6.31
CA ASP A 102 -12.36 -1.35 -5.56
C ASP A 102 -11.37 -0.37 -4.94
N LEU A 103 -10.30 -0.86 -4.29
CA LEU A 103 -9.22 0.00 -3.76
C LEU A 103 -8.59 0.86 -4.86
N ARG A 104 -8.29 0.25 -6.01
CA ARG A 104 -7.68 0.94 -7.15
C ARG A 104 -8.59 2.03 -7.69
N THR A 105 -9.89 1.75 -7.77
CA THR A 105 -10.92 2.67 -8.29
C THR A 105 -11.22 3.79 -7.29
N ALA A 106 -11.34 3.47 -5.99
CA ALA A 106 -11.70 4.45 -4.96
C ALA A 106 -10.55 5.41 -4.62
N LEU A 107 -9.31 4.93 -4.60
CA LEU A 107 -8.13 5.76 -4.26
C LEU A 107 -7.72 6.71 -5.38
N TYR A 108 -7.88 6.31 -6.64
CA TYR A 108 -7.42 7.12 -7.78
C TYR A 108 -7.99 8.55 -7.82
N PRO A 109 -9.32 8.76 -7.69
CA PRO A 109 -9.91 10.10 -7.72
C PRO A 109 -9.41 11.02 -6.60
N ARG A 110 -9.00 10.44 -5.46
CA ARG A 110 -8.44 11.18 -4.33
C ARG A 110 -7.00 11.64 -4.58
N LEU A 111 -6.27 10.93 -5.44
CA LEU A 111 -4.85 11.16 -5.71
C LEU A 111 -4.59 11.92 -7.01
N VAL A 112 -5.51 11.88 -7.97
CA VAL A 112 -5.30 12.49 -9.30
C VAL A 112 -5.14 14.01 -9.24
N SER A 113 -5.86 14.69 -8.34
CA SER A 113 -5.71 16.13 -8.14
C SER A 113 -4.32 16.50 -7.62
N VAL A 114 -3.76 15.70 -6.72
CA VAL A 114 -2.38 15.85 -6.23
C VAL A 114 -1.37 15.61 -7.36
N ALA A 115 -1.55 14.53 -8.11
CA ALA A 115 -0.68 14.18 -9.24
C ALA A 115 -0.63 15.30 -10.30
N ASN A 116 -1.79 15.82 -10.67
CA ASN A 116 -1.90 16.90 -11.67
C ASN A 116 -1.28 18.22 -11.17
N ARG A 117 -1.55 18.60 -9.93
CA ARG A 117 -0.98 19.79 -9.30
C ARG A 117 0.54 19.68 -9.14
N TRP A 118 1.06 18.50 -8.79
CA TRP A 118 2.49 18.26 -8.72
C TRP A 118 3.16 18.37 -10.09
N ASN A 119 2.56 17.75 -11.11
CA ASN A 119 3.08 17.87 -12.48
C ASN A 119 3.13 19.33 -12.94
N GLU A 120 2.07 20.09 -12.71
CA GLU A 120 2.03 21.53 -13.02
C GLU A 120 3.14 22.29 -12.30
N SER A 121 3.28 22.08 -10.98
CA SER A 121 4.32 22.72 -10.16
C SER A 121 5.73 22.40 -10.62
N MET A 122 5.94 21.20 -11.19
CA MET A 122 7.23 20.76 -11.72
C MET A 122 7.46 21.09 -13.19
N GLY A 123 6.51 21.76 -13.87
CA GLY A 123 6.59 22.07 -15.30
C GLY A 123 6.51 20.80 -16.16
N ILE A 124 5.70 19.83 -15.77
CA ILE A 124 5.42 18.61 -16.52
C ILE A 124 4.05 18.74 -17.17
N ASP A 125 3.97 18.62 -18.50
CA ASP A 125 2.73 18.84 -19.26
C ASP A 125 1.71 17.70 -19.15
N VAL A 126 2.13 16.52 -18.63
CA VAL A 126 1.23 15.36 -18.47
C VAL A 126 0.14 15.71 -17.44
N ARG A 127 -1.12 15.48 -17.86
CA ARG A 127 -2.31 15.56 -17.01
C ARG A 127 -3.06 14.23 -17.06
N TYR A 128 -3.53 13.78 -15.91
CA TYR A 128 -4.27 12.55 -15.74
C TYR A 128 -5.77 12.88 -15.72
N PRO A 129 -6.62 12.05 -16.37
CA PRO A 129 -8.06 12.22 -16.30
C PRO A 129 -8.59 11.95 -14.89
N ASP A 130 -9.74 12.54 -14.54
CA ASP A 130 -10.31 12.41 -13.19
C ASP A 130 -10.80 10.98 -12.90
N ALA A 131 -11.31 10.28 -13.91
CA ALA A 131 -11.77 8.91 -13.76
C ALA A 131 -10.65 7.89 -14.03
N HIS A 132 -10.49 6.90 -13.14
CA HIS A 132 -9.51 5.83 -13.31
C HIS A 132 -9.71 5.03 -14.60
N ALA A 133 -10.97 4.77 -14.98
CA ALA A 133 -11.28 4.06 -16.22
C ALA A 133 -10.74 4.76 -17.46
N ASP A 134 -10.81 6.08 -17.52
CA ASP A 134 -10.28 6.86 -18.64
C ASP A 134 -8.73 6.83 -18.66
N PHE A 135 -8.10 6.81 -17.48
CA PHE A 135 -6.66 6.63 -17.39
C PHE A 135 -6.23 5.23 -17.85
N LEU A 136 -6.93 4.18 -17.43
CA LEU A 136 -6.66 2.81 -17.92
C LEU A 136 -6.87 2.69 -19.43
N LYS A 137 -7.90 3.32 -19.98
CA LYS A 137 -8.09 3.38 -21.44
C LYS A 137 -6.88 3.99 -22.13
N ARG A 138 -6.34 5.09 -21.62
CA ARG A 138 -5.11 5.71 -22.15
C ARG A 138 -3.90 4.79 -22.03
N CYS A 139 -3.76 4.05 -20.93
CA CYS A 139 -2.73 3.02 -20.79
C CYS A 139 -2.86 1.94 -21.87
N HIS A 140 -4.07 1.43 -22.08
CA HIS A 140 -4.34 0.38 -23.05
C HIS A 140 -4.08 0.85 -24.49
N GLU A 141 -4.43 2.07 -24.84
CA GLU A 141 -4.13 2.69 -26.13
C GLU A 141 -2.61 2.83 -26.38
N SER A 142 -1.81 2.94 -25.31
CA SER A 142 -0.34 2.92 -25.36
C SER A 142 0.26 1.50 -25.27
N GLY A 143 -0.57 0.44 -25.38
CA GLY A 143 -0.14 -0.95 -25.31
C GLY A 143 0.14 -1.49 -23.89
N GLN A 144 -0.15 -0.71 -22.86
CA GLN A 144 -0.02 -1.10 -21.45
C GLN A 144 -1.34 -1.76 -20.98
N THR A 145 -1.48 -3.06 -21.22
CA THR A 145 -2.72 -3.81 -20.97
C THR A 145 -2.66 -4.80 -19.81
N ARG A 146 -1.49 -4.96 -19.19
CA ARG A 146 -1.28 -5.92 -18.11
C ARG A 146 -1.48 -5.28 -16.75
N PRO A 147 -2.35 -5.82 -15.88
CA PRO A 147 -2.57 -5.24 -14.55
C PRO A 147 -1.30 -5.24 -13.71
N THR A 148 -1.13 -4.19 -12.94
CA THR A 148 0.05 -3.96 -12.10
C THR A 148 -0.16 -4.10 -10.60
N PRO A 149 -1.38 -4.20 -10.04
CA PRO A 149 -1.50 -4.57 -8.64
C PRO A 149 -0.79 -5.90 -8.34
N LEU A 150 -0.15 -5.98 -7.17
CA LEU A 150 0.72 -7.10 -6.84
C LEU A 150 0.67 -7.46 -5.36
N LEU A 151 0.94 -8.72 -5.05
CA LEU A 151 1.22 -9.19 -3.70
C LEU A 151 2.73 -9.43 -3.54
N LEU A 152 3.30 -8.86 -2.48
CA LEU A 152 4.68 -9.06 -2.08
C LEU A 152 4.72 -9.97 -0.85
N GLN A 153 5.68 -10.91 -0.85
CA GLN A 153 5.96 -11.80 0.26
C GLN A 153 7.44 -11.73 0.63
N TYR A 154 7.69 -11.61 1.92
CA TYR A 154 9.03 -11.60 2.49
C TYR A 154 9.10 -12.60 3.66
N SER A 155 10.22 -13.30 3.76
CA SER A 155 10.61 -14.19 4.85
C SER A 155 11.83 -13.64 5.58
N GLU A 156 12.25 -14.28 6.65
CA GLU A 156 13.44 -13.88 7.39
C GLU A 156 14.67 -13.70 6.48
N GLY A 157 15.35 -12.60 6.63
CA GLY A 157 16.50 -12.20 5.85
C GLY A 157 16.19 -11.49 4.53
N ASP A 158 14.93 -11.45 4.11
CA ASP A 158 14.51 -10.78 2.89
C ASP A 158 14.42 -9.26 3.06
N PHE A 159 14.54 -8.54 1.96
CA PHE A 159 14.49 -7.09 1.90
C PHE A 159 14.19 -6.64 0.47
N ASN A 160 13.74 -5.39 0.29
CA ASN A 160 13.64 -4.78 -1.02
C ASN A 160 14.60 -3.59 -1.11
N ALA A 161 15.50 -3.63 -2.09
CA ALA A 161 16.47 -2.56 -2.31
C ALA A 161 15.76 -1.25 -2.67
N LEU A 162 16.36 -0.11 -2.35
CA LEU A 162 15.81 1.21 -2.67
C LEU A 162 15.69 1.42 -4.19
N HIS A 163 14.48 1.61 -4.67
CA HIS A 163 14.16 1.69 -6.09
C HIS A 163 13.06 2.71 -6.40
N GLN A 164 12.70 2.80 -7.66
CA GLN A 164 11.61 3.60 -8.22
C GLN A 164 10.87 2.73 -9.23
N ASP A 165 9.55 2.65 -9.13
CA ASP A 165 8.72 1.91 -10.08
C ASP A 165 8.33 2.82 -11.25
N VAL A 166 9.21 2.90 -12.23
CA VAL A 166 9.04 3.75 -13.42
C VAL A 166 9.07 2.86 -14.65
N TYR A 167 7.94 2.24 -14.97
CA TYR A 167 7.81 1.31 -16.09
C TYR A 167 6.70 1.77 -17.04
N GLY A 168 6.99 1.75 -18.35
CA GLY A 168 6.06 2.13 -19.40
C GLY A 168 6.02 3.64 -19.69
N GLU A 169 5.20 4.02 -20.66
CA GLU A 169 5.00 5.40 -21.08
C GLU A 169 4.03 6.14 -20.17
N GLN A 170 2.92 5.49 -19.82
CA GLN A 170 1.89 6.02 -18.96
C GLN A 170 2.16 5.61 -17.50
N VAL A 171 2.78 6.49 -16.73
CA VAL A 171 3.12 6.22 -15.32
C VAL A 171 2.36 7.20 -14.43
N PHE A 172 1.55 6.69 -13.49
CA PHE A 172 0.95 7.52 -12.45
C PHE A 172 1.99 7.80 -11.36
N PRO A 173 2.18 9.04 -10.89
CA PRO A 173 3.33 9.41 -10.06
C PRO A 173 3.19 9.02 -8.58
N LEU A 174 2.06 8.47 -8.18
CA LEU A 174 1.77 8.03 -6.82
C LEU A 174 1.41 6.54 -6.82
N GLN A 175 1.83 5.83 -5.78
CA GLN A 175 1.46 4.44 -5.51
C GLN A 175 0.97 4.29 -4.09
N VAL A 176 0.24 3.22 -3.83
CA VAL A 176 -0.20 2.83 -2.49
C VAL A 176 0.27 1.42 -2.20
N ALA A 177 0.75 1.18 -0.99
CA ALA A 177 0.93 -0.17 -0.45
C ALA A 177 0.08 -0.32 0.81
N ILE A 178 -0.46 -1.52 1.03
CA ILE A 178 -1.26 -1.84 2.21
C ILE A 178 -0.61 -3.02 2.92
N LEU A 179 -0.30 -2.85 4.21
CA LEU A 179 0.30 -3.91 5.01
C LEU A 179 -0.75 -4.96 5.37
N LEU A 180 -0.46 -6.22 5.07
CA LEU A 180 -1.37 -7.33 5.32
C LEU A 180 -1.02 -8.15 6.56
N SER A 181 0.23 -8.06 7.02
CA SER A 181 0.76 -8.75 8.20
C SER A 181 0.81 -7.81 9.41
N GLU A 182 0.71 -8.36 10.61
CA GLU A 182 0.74 -7.60 11.86
C GLU A 182 2.18 -7.44 12.38
N PRO A 183 2.70 -6.20 12.47
CA PRO A 183 4.04 -5.95 13.01
C PRO A 183 4.18 -6.48 14.43
N GLN A 184 5.37 -6.98 14.76
CA GLN A 184 5.75 -7.57 16.06
C GLN A 184 5.03 -8.88 16.41
N LYS A 185 4.07 -9.32 15.61
CA LYS A 185 3.37 -10.60 15.77
C LYS A 185 3.70 -11.58 14.65
N ASP A 186 3.45 -11.17 13.40
CA ASP A 186 3.71 -11.99 12.23
C ASP A 186 5.17 -11.85 11.75
N PHE A 187 5.80 -10.69 12.00
CA PHE A 187 7.17 -10.42 11.60
C PHE A 187 7.84 -9.33 12.46
N THR A 188 9.18 -9.27 12.42
CA THR A 188 9.99 -8.16 12.96
C THR A 188 11.00 -7.68 11.92
N GLY A 189 11.42 -6.42 12.02
CA GLY A 189 12.14 -5.76 10.92
C GLY A 189 11.20 -5.47 9.75
N GLY A 190 11.72 -5.41 8.53
CA GLY A 190 10.89 -5.25 7.34
C GLY A 190 10.14 -3.92 7.29
N GLU A 191 10.70 -2.88 7.86
CA GLU A 191 10.13 -1.53 7.85
C GLU A 191 10.03 -1.02 6.42
N PHE A 192 8.92 -0.36 6.08
CA PHE A 192 8.81 0.39 4.83
C PHE A 192 9.61 1.68 4.97
N VAL A 193 10.58 1.85 4.08
CA VAL A 193 11.50 2.99 4.11
C VAL A 193 11.41 3.80 2.82
N LEU A 194 11.51 5.11 3.00
CA LEU A 194 11.60 6.07 1.91
C LEU A 194 12.92 6.83 2.01
N THR A 195 13.49 7.19 0.88
CA THR A 195 14.59 8.16 0.86
C THR A 195 14.20 9.38 0.04
N GLU A 196 14.57 10.52 0.55
CA GLU A 196 14.44 11.81 -0.09
C GLU A 196 15.83 12.33 -0.48
N GLN A 197 16.03 12.64 -1.76
CA GLN A 197 17.26 13.25 -2.26
C GLN A 197 16.97 14.62 -2.83
N ARG A 198 17.39 15.66 -2.12
CA ARG A 198 17.35 17.06 -2.60
C ARG A 198 18.60 17.35 -3.44
N PRO A 199 18.51 18.28 -4.41
CA PRO A 199 19.69 18.65 -5.18
C PRO A 199 20.86 19.10 -4.31
N ARG A 200 22.04 18.51 -4.51
CA ARG A 200 23.31 18.83 -3.81
C ARG A 200 23.30 18.56 -2.30
N MET A 201 22.39 17.73 -1.80
CA MET A 201 22.31 17.37 -0.40
C MET A 201 22.47 15.84 -0.20
N GLN A 202 22.77 15.43 1.02
CA GLN A 202 22.70 14.03 1.43
C GLN A 202 21.27 13.51 1.36
N SER A 203 21.11 12.20 1.13
CA SER A 203 19.79 11.56 1.19
C SER A 203 19.30 11.48 2.64
N ARG A 204 18.03 11.79 2.85
CA ARG A 204 17.35 11.58 4.11
C ARG A 204 16.51 10.32 4.03
N VAL A 205 16.51 9.52 5.10
CA VAL A 205 15.68 8.33 5.24
C VAL A 205 14.48 8.65 6.12
N GLU A 206 13.32 8.13 5.73
CA GLU A 206 12.10 8.07 6.56
C GLU A 206 11.73 6.61 6.76
N VAL A 207 11.41 6.24 8.00
CA VAL A 207 10.79 4.96 8.34
C VAL A 207 9.32 5.22 8.57
N VAL A 208 8.49 4.65 7.70
CA VAL A 208 7.05 4.91 7.73
C VAL A 208 6.40 4.01 8.79
N PRO A 209 5.67 4.57 9.77
CA PRO A 209 4.84 3.77 10.66
C PRO A 209 3.72 3.11 9.84
N PHE A 210 3.57 1.78 9.97
CA PHE A 210 2.76 1.00 9.05
C PHE A 210 2.14 -0.18 9.80
N GLU A 211 0.85 -0.09 10.10
CA GLU A 211 0.08 -1.11 10.81
C GLU A 211 -0.69 -2.00 9.82
N ARG A 212 -1.13 -3.18 10.28
CA ARG A 212 -1.94 -4.07 9.45
C ARG A 212 -3.26 -3.40 9.04
N GLY A 213 -3.55 -3.45 7.73
CA GLY A 213 -4.73 -2.81 7.14
C GLY A 213 -4.53 -1.35 6.76
N ASP A 214 -3.46 -0.70 7.23
CA ASP A 214 -3.15 0.66 6.82
C ASP A 214 -2.56 0.68 5.41
N GLY A 215 -2.85 1.75 4.68
CA GLY A 215 -2.19 2.12 3.45
C GLY A 215 -1.09 3.15 3.69
N VAL A 216 -0.09 3.14 2.83
CA VAL A 216 0.83 4.25 2.65
C VAL A 216 0.81 4.67 1.18
N VAL A 217 0.60 5.96 0.94
CA VAL A 217 0.73 6.57 -0.39
C VAL A 217 2.05 7.33 -0.47
N TRP A 218 2.76 7.23 -1.59
CA TRP A 218 4.03 7.95 -1.78
C TRP A 218 4.30 8.35 -3.22
N ALA A 219 5.21 9.32 -3.39
CA ALA A 219 5.76 9.70 -4.68
C ALA A 219 6.71 8.61 -5.20
N VAL A 220 6.40 8.05 -6.37
CA VAL A 220 7.19 6.97 -6.98
C VAL A 220 8.61 7.42 -7.34
N ARG A 221 8.74 8.66 -7.83
CA ARG A 221 10.03 9.19 -8.32
C ARG A 221 10.31 10.61 -7.85
N ASN A 222 9.50 11.56 -8.26
CA ASN A 222 9.72 12.98 -7.99
C ASN A 222 8.50 13.59 -7.31
N ARG A 223 8.76 14.52 -6.38
CA ARG A 223 7.76 15.44 -5.85
C ARG A 223 8.24 16.87 -5.94
N PRO A 224 7.34 17.84 -6.00
CA PRO A 224 7.72 19.24 -5.84
C PRO A 224 8.06 19.54 -4.38
N ALA A 225 9.00 20.43 -4.16
CA ALA A 225 9.26 21.02 -2.84
C ALA A 225 9.49 22.52 -2.98
N GLN A 226 8.93 23.28 -2.02
CA GLN A 226 9.10 24.72 -1.98
C GLN A 226 10.49 25.08 -1.44
N GLY A 227 11.24 25.86 -2.19
CA GLY A 227 12.49 26.44 -1.78
C GLY A 227 12.41 27.97 -1.75
N THR A 228 13.51 28.61 -1.38
CA THR A 228 13.60 30.08 -1.30
C THR A 228 13.54 30.77 -2.69
N ARG A 229 13.85 30.04 -3.75
CA ARG A 229 13.88 30.55 -5.14
C ARG A 229 12.80 29.97 -6.03
N GLY A 230 11.77 29.30 -5.45
CA GLY A 230 10.71 28.62 -6.17
C GLY A 230 10.70 27.12 -5.94
N ILE A 231 9.91 26.42 -6.75
CA ILE A 231 9.74 24.96 -6.64
C ILE A 231 10.92 24.23 -7.28
N TYR A 232 11.39 23.18 -6.63
CA TYR A 232 12.39 22.26 -7.15
C TYR A 232 11.93 20.82 -6.99
N ARG A 233 12.51 19.91 -7.77
CA ARG A 233 12.20 18.48 -7.72
C ARG A 233 13.04 17.78 -6.67
N VAL A 234 12.39 17.00 -5.83
CA VAL A 234 13.00 16.09 -4.88
C VAL A 234 12.88 14.68 -5.42
N ASN A 235 13.99 13.95 -5.46
CA ASN A 235 13.98 12.56 -5.91
C ASN A 235 13.66 11.64 -4.72
N MET A 236 12.68 10.76 -4.91
CA MET A 236 12.24 9.79 -3.90
C MET A 236 12.60 8.38 -4.35
N ARG A 237 12.93 7.51 -3.39
CA ARG A 237 13.03 6.07 -3.57
C ARG A 237 12.35 5.40 -2.40
N HIS A 238 11.90 4.17 -2.60
CA HIS A 238 11.31 3.36 -1.55
C HIS A 238 11.92 1.96 -1.51
N GLY A 239 11.71 1.27 -0.39
CA GLY A 239 12.18 -0.09 -0.20
C GLY A 239 11.66 -0.68 1.11
N VAL A 240 12.10 -1.89 1.40
CA VAL A 240 11.78 -2.59 2.65
C VAL A 240 13.07 -3.01 3.30
N SER A 241 13.25 -2.66 4.58
CA SER A 241 14.41 -3.07 5.36
C SER A 241 14.43 -4.59 5.54
N ARG A 242 15.54 -5.13 6.02
CA ARG A 242 15.65 -6.59 6.22
C ARG A 242 14.65 -7.09 7.25
N LEU A 243 13.84 -8.10 6.88
CA LEU A 243 13.07 -8.89 7.83
C LEU A 243 14.02 -9.61 8.77
N ARG A 244 13.77 -9.52 10.08
CA ARG A 244 14.57 -10.18 11.12
C ARG A 244 13.97 -11.51 11.53
N SER A 245 12.63 -11.64 11.45
CA SER A 245 11.91 -12.88 11.73
C SER A 245 10.53 -12.87 11.09
N GLY A 246 9.95 -14.03 10.87
CA GLY A 246 8.57 -14.24 10.47
C GLY A 246 8.30 -14.02 8.98
N HIS A 247 7.04 -13.68 8.67
CA HIS A 247 6.56 -13.50 7.29
C HIS A 247 5.80 -12.20 7.15
N ARG A 248 6.09 -11.44 6.09
CA ARG A 248 5.47 -10.14 5.81
C ARG A 248 4.83 -10.15 4.44
N HIS A 249 3.53 -9.84 4.37
CA HIS A 249 2.78 -9.65 3.13
C HIS A 249 2.37 -8.20 2.95
N THR A 250 2.38 -7.73 1.71
CA THR A 250 1.96 -6.38 1.34
C THR A 250 1.21 -6.41 0.02
N LEU A 251 0.10 -5.69 -0.07
CA LEU A 251 -0.60 -5.43 -1.32
C LEU A 251 -0.06 -4.12 -1.91
N GLY A 252 0.44 -4.16 -3.13
CA GLY A 252 0.78 -2.97 -3.92
C GLY A 252 -0.38 -2.59 -4.82
N VAL A 253 -0.83 -1.33 -4.74
CA VAL A 253 -1.88 -0.75 -5.58
C VAL A 253 -1.23 0.28 -6.51
N ILE A 254 -1.00 -0.14 -7.75
CA ILE A 254 -0.46 0.69 -8.83
C ILE A 254 -1.61 1.04 -9.78
N PHE A 255 -1.69 2.28 -10.21
CA PHE A 255 -2.85 2.81 -10.93
C PHE A 255 -2.77 2.69 -12.46
N HIS A 256 -1.59 2.57 -13.04
CA HIS A 256 -1.38 2.29 -14.47
C HIS A 256 -1.20 0.79 -14.71
N ASP A 257 -1.45 0.35 -15.95
CA ASP A 257 -1.11 -0.99 -16.39
C ASP A 257 0.27 -1.00 -17.06
N ALA A 258 0.86 -2.19 -17.22
CA ALA A 258 2.15 -2.40 -17.86
C ALA A 258 2.02 -2.98 -19.30
N THR A 259 3.09 -2.93 -20.06
CA THR A 259 3.22 -3.57 -21.38
C THR A 259 3.41 -5.09 -21.27
#